data_d356385f64daca45d94c97af9405e46f
#
_entry.id   d356385f64daca45d94c97af9405e46f
#
_cell.length_a   1.000
_cell.length_b   1.000
_cell.length_c   1.000
_cell.angle_alpha   90.00
_cell.angle_beta   90.00
_cell.angle_gamma   90.00
#
_symmetry.space_group_name_H-M   'P 1'
#
loop_
_entity.id
_entity.type
_entity.pdbx_description
1 polymer ?
#
loop_
_entity_poly.entity_id
_entity_poly.type
_entity_poly.pdbx_seq_one_letter_code
_entity_poly.pdbx_strand_id
1 'polypeptide(L)'
;SLPNDFNLYVSSAKRCLTTANSLFPEMKAPAYDALREQNFGSWEGIPYEKIPDIGTLSSKELGEFRPPEGESFNEVCVRVNLALDEILRKSKNHENIVIVAHSGTIRAVLSTLVGISALSFQFDNLSLSEVIFLTDGMVVSYLNKVITQ
;
A
#
# COMPACT_ATOMS: atom_id res chain seq x y z
N SER A 1 -8.77 -15.60 -7.15
CA SER A 1 -7.88 -15.66 -8.32
C SER A 1 -7.75 -14.27 -8.92
N LEU A 2 -6.59 -13.99 -9.51
CA LEU A 2 -6.37 -12.74 -10.25
C LEU A 2 -7.17 -12.77 -11.56
N PRO A 3 -7.59 -11.60 -12.08
CA PRO A 3 -8.20 -11.51 -13.40
C PRO A 3 -7.25 -12.01 -14.49
N ASN A 4 -7.79 -12.49 -15.61
CA ASN A 4 -6.98 -13.00 -16.74
C ASN A 4 -6.30 -11.86 -17.52
N ASP A 5 -6.84 -10.67 -17.48
CA ASP A 5 -6.33 -9.48 -18.14
C ASP A 5 -6.26 -8.33 -17.16
N PHE A 6 -5.09 -7.72 -17.02
CA PHE A 6 -4.83 -6.62 -16.10
C PHE A 6 -3.57 -5.82 -16.46
N ASN A 7 -3.53 -4.60 -16.02
CA ASN A 7 -2.33 -3.77 -16.02
C ASN A 7 -1.57 -3.94 -14.71
N LEU A 8 -0.27 -4.16 -14.79
CA LEU A 8 0.59 -4.39 -13.63
C LEU A 8 1.38 -3.12 -13.29
N TYR A 9 1.34 -2.73 -12.03
CA TYR A 9 2.16 -1.68 -11.44
C TYR A 9 2.90 -2.22 -10.22
N VAL A 10 4.05 -1.66 -9.91
CA VAL A 10 4.87 -2.19 -8.81
C VAL A 10 5.56 -1.05 -8.03
N SER A 11 5.66 -1.23 -6.72
CA SER A 11 6.56 -0.41 -5.90
C SER A 11 8.00 -0.57 -6.37
N SER A 12 8.77 0.52 -6.40
CA SER A 12 10.19 0.49 -6.79
C SER A 12 11.10 -0.25 -5.79
N ALA A 13 10.58 -0.69 -4.65
CA ALA A 13 11.34 -1.48 -3.70
C ALA A 13 11.75 -2.83 -4.29
N LYS A 14 13.02 -3.20 -4.11
CA LYS A 14 13.60 -4.44 -4.69
C LYS A 14 12.76 -5.68 -4.41
N ARG A 15 12.24 -5.83 -3.18
CA ARG A 15 11.40 -6.97 -2.80
C ARG A 15 10.10 -7.05 -3.62
N CYS A 16 9.48 -5.91 -3.94
CA CYS A 16 8.28 -5.87 -4.77
C CYS A 16 8.60 -6.18 -6.25
N LEU A 17 9.71 -5.66 -6.76
CA LEU A 17 10.18 -5.97 -8.11
C LEU A 17 10.48 -7.47 -8.25
N THR A 18 11.14 -8.07 -7.27
CA THR A 18 11.42 -9.51 -7.24
C THR A 18 10.13 -10.32 -7.22
N THR A 19 9.16 -9.95 -6.37
CA THR A 19 7.86 -10.61 -6.30
C THR A 19 7.10 -10.50 -7.61
N ALA A 20 7.03 -9.30 -8.19
CA ALA A 20 6.35 -9.07 -9.46
C ALA A 20 6.96 -9.91 -10.60
N ASN A 21 8.30 -9.92 -10.69
CA ASN A 21 9.00 -10.73 -11.70
C ASN A 21 8.78 -12.23 -11.52
N SER A 22 8.68 -12.71 -10.28
CA SER A 22 8.42 -14.12 -9.98
C SER A 22 6.98 -14.52 -10.32
N LEU A 23 6.02 -13.65 -10.05
CA LEU A 23 4.60 -13.94 -10.31
C LEU A 23 4.22 -13.70 -11.78
N PHE A 24 4.83 -12.73 -12.43
CA PHE A 24 4.47 -12.26 -13.77
C PHE A 24 5.72 -12.06 -14.65
N PRO A 25 6.48 -13.14 -14.94
CA PRO A 25 7.78 -13.02 -15.60
C PRO A 25 7.71 -12.41 -17.00
N GLU A 26 6.60 -12.55 -17.69
CA GLU A 26 6.39 -12.02 -19.05
C GLU A 26 5.87 -10.59 -19.08
N MET A 27 5.56 -9.99 -17.93
CA MET A 27 5.00 -8.65 -17.85
C MET A 27 6.06 -7.62 -17.48
N LYS A 28 6.01 -6.48 -18.16
CA LYS A 28 6.78 -5.29 -17.77
C LYS A 28 5.84 -4.35 -17.00
N ALA A 29 6.23 -3.96 -15.80
CA ALA A 29 5.46 -3.07 -14.95
C ALA A 29 6.20 -1.76 -14.70
N PRO A 30 5.53 -0.60 -14.80
CA PRO A 30 6.08 0.65 -14.32
C PRO A 30 6.35 0.57 -12.81
N ALA A 31 7.53 1.00 -12.39
CA ALA A 31 7.92 1.07 -10.98
C ALA A 31 7.66 2.48 -10.43
N TYR A 32 6.96 2.54 -9.29
CA TYR A 32 6.57 3.79 -8.65
C TYR A 32 7.21 3.93 -7.27
N ASP A 33 8.02 4.97 -7.08
CA ASP A 33 8.55 5.32 -5.75
C ASP A 33 7.43 5.69 -4.78
N ALA A 34 6.39 6.33 -5.27
CA ALA A 34 5.25 6.72 -4.47
C ALA A 34 4.45 5.53 -3.89
N LEU A 35 4.67 4.31 -4.37
CA LEU A 35 4.06 3.09 -3.84
C LEU A 35 4.94 2.38 -2.80
N ARG A 36 6.10 2.94 -2.43
CA ARG A 36 6.99 2.34 -1.43
C ARG A 36 6.34 2.33 -0.05
N GLU A 37 6.83 1.42 0.81
CA GLU A 37 6.45 1.36 2.22
C GLU A 37 6.78 2.69 2.93
N GLN A 38 6.11 2.94 4.05
CA GLN A 38 6.44 4.07 4.92
C GLN A 38 7.93 4.05 5.28
N ASN A 39 8.57 5.20 5.16
CA ASN A 39 9.94 5.37 5.61
C ASN A 39 9.92 5.63 7.13
N PHE A 40 10.44 4.67 7.90
CA PHE A 40 10.55 4.80 9.36
C PHE A 40 11.85 5.48 9.80
N GLY A 41 12.66 5.99 8.86
CA GLY A 41 13.87 6.75 9.14
C GLY A 41 14.86 5.97 9.98
N SER A 42 15.33 6.58 11.07
CA SER A 42 16.30 5.93 11.97
C SER A 42 15.73 4.72 12.73
N TRP A 43 14.43 4.46 12.65
CA TRP A 43 13.80 3.27 13.24
C TRP A 43 13.74 2.08 12.29
N GLU A 44 14.19 2.23 11.05
CA GLU A 44 14.29 1.12 10.10
C GLU A 44 15.18 -0.01 10.65
N GLY A 45 14.65 -1.24 10.60
CA GLY A 45 15.39 -2.43 11.04
C GLY A 45 15.65 -2.54 12.55
N ILE A 46 15.13 -1.60 13.37
CA ILE A 46 15.24 -1.70 14.82
C ILE A 46 14.19 -2.69 15.34
N PRO A 47 14.57 -3.65 16.22
CA PRO A 47 13.61 -4.52 16.88
C PRO A 47 12.55 -3.71 17.64
N TYR A 48 11.31 -4.19 17.60
CA TYR A 48 10.17 -3.49 18.21
C TYR A 48 10.43 -3.07 19.67
N GLU A 49 11.08 -3.95 20.45
CA GLU A 49 11.39 -3.72 21.87
C GLU A 49 12.39 -2.57 22.09
N LYS A 50 13.13 -2.17 21.04
CA LYS A 50 14.11 -1.08 21.08
C LYS A 50 13.58 0.24 20.53
N ILE A 51 12.37 0.23 19.95
CA ILE A 51 11.72 1.45 19.51
C ILE A 51 11.32 2.26 20.74
N PRO A 52 11.65 3.57 20.79
CA PRO A 52 11.27 4.41 21.93
C PRO A 52 9.76 4.42 22.15
N ASP A 53 9.34 4.35 23.42
CA ASP A 53 7.95 4.54 23.78
C ASP A 53 7.60 6.03 23.60
N ILE A 54 6.69 6.30 22.69
CA ILE A 54 6.20 7.65 22.37
C ILE A 54 4.94 8.02 23.15
N GLY A 55 4.48 7.14 24.05
CA GLY A 55 3.25 7.32 24.80
C GLY A 55 1.98 7.08 24.00
N THR A 56 0.85 7.45 24.59
CA THR A 56 -0.46 7.33 23.96
C THR A 56 -0.72 8.55 23.07
N LEU A 57 -0.94 8.30 21.79
CA LEU A 57 -1.27 9.32 20.80
C LEU A 57 -2.78 9.34 20.49
N SER A 58 -3.33 10.53 20.28
CA SER A 58 -4.65 10.69 19.68
C SER A 58 -4.63 10.20 18.23
N SER A 59 -5.81 9.99 17.64
CA SER A 59 -5.91 9.60 16.22
C SER A 59 -5.21 10.59 15.29
N LYS A 60 -5.35 11.89 15.56
CA LYS A 60 -4.69 12.95 14.80
C LYS A 60 -3.17 12.86 14.94
N GLU A 61 -2.67 12.79 16.17
CA GLU A 61 -1.23 12.72 16.47
C GLU A 61 -0.61 11.45 15.86
N LEU A 62 -1.33 10.34 15.87
CA LEU A 62 -0.86 9.08 15.27
C LEU A 62 -0.63 9.21 13.76
N GLY A 63 -1.53 9.88 13.04
CA GLY A 63 -1.37 10.13 11.61
C GLY A 63 -0.25 11.13 11.29
N GLU A 64 -0.01 12.10 12.17
CA GLU A 64 1.00 13.13 12.03
C GLU A 64 2.39 12.71 12.54
N PHE A 65 2.46 11.66 13.32
CA PHE A 65 3.71 11.22 13.93
C PHE A 65 4.73 10.84 12.87
N ARG A 66 5.92 11.40 12.99
CA ARG A 66 7.05 11.16 12.09
C ARG A 66 8.22 10.60 12.88
N PRO A 67 8.66 9.36 12.61
CA PRO A 67 9.93 8.87 13.14
C PRO A 67 11.09 9.77 12.74
N PRO A 68 12.16 9.87 13.55
CA PRO A 68 13.32 10.67 13.16
C PRO A 68 13.83 10.30 11.77
N GLU A 69 14.02 11.27 10.89
CA GLU A 69 14.45 11.10 9.49
C GLU A 69 13.48 10.28 8.61
N GLY A 70 12.28 10.02 9.11
CA GLY A 70 11.25 9.25 8.42
C GLY A 70 10.10 10.11 7.91
N GLU A 71 9.00 9.46 7.59
CA GLU A 71 7.74 10.09 7.16
C GLU A 71 6.58 9.67 8.06
N SER A 72 5.56 10.52 8.13
CA SER A 72 4.31 10.20 8.83
C SER A 72 3.39 9.34 7.97
N PHE A 73 2.40 8.69 8.60
CA PHE A 73 1.37 7.97 7.87
C PHE A 73 0.56 8.90 6.95
N ASN A 74 0.28 10.13 7.38
CA ASN A 74 -0.42 11.10 6.53
C ASN A 74 0.35 11.42 5.25
N GLU A 75 1.68 11.51 5.32
CA GLU A 75 2.52 11.71 4.13
C GLU A 75 2.47 10.49 3.19
N VAL A 76 2.48 9.29 3.72
CA VAL A 76 2.28 8.07 2.94
C VAL A 76 0.93 8.11 2.23
N CYS A 77 -0.16 8.47 2.93
CA CYS A 77 -1.49 8.57 2.35
C CYS A 77 -1.52 9.56 1.18
N VAL A 78 -0.89 10.71 1.32
CA VAL A 78 -0.85 11.73 0.26
C VAL A 78 -0.15 11.18 -0.99
N ARG A 79 1.09 10.68 -0.86
CA ARG A 79 1.85 10.22 -2.03
C ARG A 79 1.26 8.98 -2.70
N VAL A 80 0.75 8.04 -1.91
CA VAL A 80 0.13 6.82 -2.45
C VAL A 80 -1.15 7.14 -3.20
N ASN A 81 -2.03 7.98 -2.64
CA ASN A 81 -3.30 8.30 -3.28
C ASN A 81 -3.11 9.17 -4.53
N LEU A 82 -2.12 10.06 -4.57
CA LEU A 82 -1.75 10.78 -5.78
C LEU A 82 -1.29 9.84 -6.90
N ALA A 83 -0.45 8.84 -6.56
CA ALA A 83 -0.02 7.83 -7.52
C ALA A 83 -1.19 6.97 -8.01
N LEU A 84 -2.08 6.58 -7.10
CA LEU A 84 -3.27 5.81 -7.45
C LEU A 84 -4.19 6.59 -8.39
N ASP A 85 -4.43 7.87 -8.13
CA ASP A 85 -5.22 8.74 -9.01
C ASP A 85 -4.61 8.82 -10.41
N GLU A 86 -3.28 8.89 -10.52
CA GLU A 86 -2.58 8.86 -11.80
C GLU A 86 -2.77 7.52 -12.52
N ILE A 87 -2.62 6.41 -11.81
CA ILE A 87 -2.81 5.06 -12.35
C ILE A 87 -4.25 4.89 -12.85
N LEU A 88 -5.24 5.30 -12.05
CA LEU A 88 -6.65 5.20 -12.42
C LEU A 88 -7.01 6.07 -13.63
N ARG A 89 -6.43 7.25 -13.75
CA ARG A 89 -6.64 8.12 -14.95
C ARG A 89 -6.04 7.54 -16.22
N LYS A 90 -4.93 6.81 -16.13
CA LYS A 90 -4.30 6.12 -17.25
C LYS A 90 -5.04 4.85 -17.66
N SER A 91 -5.79 4.26 -16.76
CA SER A 91 -6.57 3.06 -17.00
C SER A 91 -7.90 3.43 -17.67
N LYS A 92 -8.30 2.62 -18.64
CA LYS A 92 -9.61 2.75 -19.26
C LYS A 92 -10.69 2.20 -18.32
N ASN A 93 -11.94 2.66 -18.52
CA ASN A 93 -13.08 2.08 -17.79
C ASN A 93 -13.11 0.56 -17.93
N HIS A 94 -13.31 -0.15 -16.82
CA HIS A 94 -13.38 -1.61 -16.71
C HIS A 94 -12.05 -2.36 -16.86
N GLU A 95 -10.91 -1.68 -16.85
CA GLU A 95 -9.61 -2.36 -16.75
C GLU A 95 -9.34 -2.84 -15.32
N ASN A 96 -8.76 -4.03 -15.24
CA ASN A 96 -8.24 -4.53 -13.98
C ASN A 96 -6.81 -4.00 -13.78
N ILE A 97 -6.50 -3.66 -12.55
CA ILE A 97 -5.18 -3.17 -12.15
C ILE A 97 -4.66 -4.07 -11.04
N VAL A 98 -3.45 -4.57 -11.18
CA VAL A 98 -2.74 -5.28 -10.13
C VAL A 98 -1.57 -4.41 -9.68
N ILE A 99 -1.46 -4.22 -8.39
CA ILE A 99 -0.37 -3.44 -7.77
C ILE A 99 0.37 -4.35 -6.79
N VAL A 100 1.66 -4.51 -6.99
CA VAL A 100 2.55 -5.21 -6.06
C VAL A 100 3.24 -4.17 -5.19
N ALA A 101 2.86 -4.11 -3.93
CA ALA A 101 3.32 -3.08 -3.00
C ALA A 101 3.42 -3.62 -1.56
N HIS A 102 3.10 -2.80 -0.58
CA HIS A 102 3.33 -3.05 0.84
C HIS A 102 2.05 -2.88 1.65
N SER A 103 2.06 -3.38 2.89
CA SER A 103 0.92 -3.20 3.81
C SER A 103 0.59 -1.72 4.06
N GLY A 104 1.60 -0.87 4.21
CA GLY A 104 1.39 0.59 4.36
C GLY A 104 0.75 1.22 3.14
N THR A 105 1.07 0.75 1.93
CA THR A 105 0.42 1.20 0.69
C THR A 105 -1.07 0.87 0.70
N ILE A 106 -1.43 -0.36 1.08
CA ILE A 106 -2.83 -0.80 1.18
C ILE A 106 -3.57 0.02 2.25
N ARG A 107 -2.96 0.22 3.41
CA ARG A 107 -3.54 1.07 4.48
C ARG A 107 -3.78 2.50 4.02
N ALA A 108 -2.86 3.06 3.25
CA ALA A 108 -3.02 4.40 2.70
C ALA A 108 -4.24 4.50 1.76
N VAL A 109 -4.47 3.50 0.92
CA VAL A 109 -5.67 3.42 0.07
C VAL A 109 -6.92 3.31 0.93
N LEU A 110 -6.94 2.41 1.92
CA LEU A 110 -8.07 2.22 2.81
C LEU A 110 -8.37 3.44 3.68
N SER A 111 -7.39 4.28 3.96
CA SER A 111 -7.58 5.50 4.76
C SER A 111 -8.59 6.47 4.15
N THR A 112 -8.82 6.41 2.86
CA THR A 112 -9.86 7.21 2.18
C THR A 112 -11.27 6.81 2.59
N LEU A 113 -11.47 5.57 3.06
CA LEU A 113 -12.75 5.07 3.58
C LEU A 113 -12.86 5.18 5.10
N VAL A 114 -11.81 4.79 5.81
CA VAL A 114 -11.86 4.58 7.26
C VAL A 114 -10.92 5.50 8.05
N GLY A 115 -10.25 6.43 7.38
CA GLY A 115 -9.32 7.36 8.02
C GLY A 115 -8.18 6.62 8.71
N ILE A 116 -7.76 7.14 9.86
CA ILE A 116 -6.65 6.59 10.65
C ILE A 116 -6.89 5.15 11.13
N SER A 117 -8.15 4.70 11.18
CA SER A 117 -8.48 3.31 11.50
C SER A 117 -7.87 2.31 10.52
N ALA A 118 -7.42 2.75 9.36
CA ALA A 118 -6.67 1.92 8.41
C ALA A 118 -5.41 1.31 9.02
N LEU A 119 -4.80 1.96 10.00
CA LEU A 119 -3.63 1.45 10.72
C LEU A 119 -3.92 0.19 11.56
N SER A 120 -5.19 -0.08 11.85
CA SER A 120 -5.61 -1.28 12.60
C SER A 120 -5.63 -2.54 11.75
N PHE A 121 -5.62 -2.43 10.42
CA PHE A 121 -5.61 -3.59 9.53
C PHE A 121 -4.21 -4.18 9.41
N GLN A 122 -4.13 -5.50 9.46
CA GLN A 122 -2.89 -6.24 9.27
C GLN A 122 -2.95 -7.01 7.96
N PHE A 123 -1.81 -7.11 7.29
CA PHE A 123 -1.69 -7.80 6.01
C PHE A 123 -0.51 -8.75 6.04
N ASP A 124 -0.77 -10.01 5.68
CA ASP A 124 0.26 -11.02 5.55
C ASP A 124 1.07 -10.84 4.27
N ASN A 125 2.29 -11.34 4.27
CA ASN A 125 3.10 -11.39 3.06
C ASN A 125 2.40 -12.24 1.98
N LEU A 126 2.46 -11.80 0.75
CA LEU A 126 1.80 -12.44 -0.40
C LEU A 126 0.29 -12.59 -0.24
N SER A 127 -0.33 -11.75 0.56
CA SER A 127 -1.78 -11.66 0.62
C SER A 127 -2.32 -10.80 -0.51
N LEU A 128 -3.56 -11.05 -0.88
CA LEU A 128 -4.29 -10.33 -1.90
C LEU A 128 -5.43 -9.54 -1.26
N SER A 129 -5.61 -8.29 -1.68
CA SER A 129 -6.74 -7.45 -1.31
C SER A 129 -7.36 -6.87 -2.58
N GLU A 130 -8.67 -6.79 -2.64
CA GLU A 130 -9.38 -6.27 -3.80
C GLU A 130 -10.26 -5.09 -3.42
N VAL A 131 -10.10 -4.02 -4.17
CA VAL A 131 -10.89 -2.79 -4.06
C VAL A 131 -11.48 -2.48 -5.44
N ILE A 132 -12.76 -2.16 -5.45
CA ILE A 132 -13.48 -1.78 -6.67
C ILE A 132 -13.72 -0.26 -6.62
N PHE A 133 -13.17 0.47 -7.58
CA PHE A 133 -13.37 1.90 -7.68
C PHE A 133 -14.64 2.20 -8.47
N LEU A 134 -15.49 3.03 -7.87
CA LEU A 134 -16.73 3.53 -8.46
C LEU A 134 -16.55 4.99 -8.86
N THR A 135 -17.52 5.54 -9.57
CA THR A 135 -17.49 6.97 -9.99
C THR A 135 -17.39 7.92 -8.79
N ASP A 136 -18.02 7.56 -7.68
CA ASP A 136 -18.18 8.40 -6.49
C ASP A 136 -17.66 7.77 -5.20
N GLY A 137 -16.84 6.72 -5.31
CA GLY A 137 -16.29 6.05 -4.14
C GLY A 137 -15.58 4.75 -4.46
N MET A 138 -15.41 3.91 -3.43
CA MET A 138 -14.86 2.58 -3.59
C MET A 138 -15.53 1.56 -2.69
N VAL A 139 -15.49 0.31 -3.11
CA VAL A 139 -15.98 -0.85 -2.35
C VAL A 139 -14.81 -1.79 -2.11
N VAL A 140 -14.65 -2.24 -0.88
CA VAL A 140 -13.70 -3.29 -0.54
C VAL A 140 -14.38 -4.63 -0.76
N SER A 141 -13.88 -5.42 -1.68
CA SER A 141 -14.39 -6.76 -1.97
C SER A 141 -13.89 -7.76 -0.92
N TYR A 142 -12.58 -7.76 -0.68
CA TYR A 142 -11.95 -8.53 0.38
C TYR A 142 -10.59 -7.95 0.74
N LEU A 143 -10.11 -8.29 1.94
CA LEU A 143 -8.79 -7.92 2.44
C LEU A 143 -8.04 -9.14 2.94
N ASN A 144 -6.71 -9.09 2.79
CA ASN A 144 -5.76 -10.05 3.37
C ASN A 144 -6.06 -11.53 3.05
N LYS A 145 -6.47 -11.80 1.83
CA LYS A 145 -6.66 -13.19 1.37
C LYS A 145 -5.31 -13.81 1.08
N VAL A 146 -4.87 -14.72 1.93
CA VAL A 146 -3.65 -15.47 1.71
C VAL A 146 -3.89 -16.51 0.61
N ILE A 147 -3.00 -16.53 -0.38
CA ILE A 147 -3.05 -17.51 -1.46
C ILE A 147 -2.37 -18.78 -0.92
N THR A 148 -3.15 -19.81 -0.63
CA THR A 148 -2.62 -21.14 -0.35
C THR A 148 -2.36 -21.86 -1.66
N GLN A 149 -1.19 -22.49 -1.76
CA GLN A 149 -0.85 -23.38 -2.88
C GLN A 149 -1.70 -24.65 -2.85
#